data_67c05551e896201ca6a4ee18715f70d1
#
_entry.id   67c05551e896201ca6a4ee18715f70d1
#
_cell.length_a   1.000
_cell.length_b   1.000
_cell.length_c   1.000
_cell.angle_alpha   90.00
_cell.angle_beta   90.00
_cell.angle_gamma   90.00
#
_symmetry.space_group_name_H-M   'P 1'
#
loop_
_entity.id
_entity.type
_entity.pdbx_description
1 polymer ?
#
loop_
_entity_poly.entity_id
_entity_poly.type
_entity_poly.pdbx_seq_one_letter_code
_entity_poly.pdbx_strand_id
1 'polypeptide(L)'
;MDKKNNKMGRPTIDFDEKTFNDLIGLGCSQEEICWFFRDNTGKSANIDTLSRWCKRKYDMTFQEYYRQNGGMALKVAIRRNQLALSKKSAAMAIFLGKNYLGQRDNIEVEHNAQNGILGDLIGALNKAKGNK
;
A
#
# COMPACT_ATOMS: atom_id res chain seq x y z
N MET A 1 -11.21 46.98 -6.81
CA MET A 1 -10.83 46.50 -6.80
C MET A 1 -10.11 45.74 -6.50
N ASP A 2 -9.81 45.29 -6.48
CA ASP A 2 -9.18 44.40 -6.25
C ASP A 2 -7.96 44.27 -6.35
N LYS A 3 -7.47 44.73 -6.46
CA LYS A 3 -6.41 44.73 -6.57
C LYS A 3 -5.64 44.23 -5.82
N LYS A 4 -5.87 43.97 -5.08
CA LYS A 4 -5.29 43.47 -4.30
C LYS A 4 -4.53 42.53 -4.57
N ASN A 5 -4.61 42.02 -5.23
CA ASN A 5 -4.07 40.95 -5.51
C ASN A 5 -2.84 41.07 -5.93
N ASN A 6 -2.42 41.88 -6.06
CA ASN A 6 -1.34 42.02 -6.54
C ASN A 6 -0.33 41.66 -5.67
N LYS A 7 -0.28 40.70 -5.16
CA LYS A 7 0.59 40.29 -4.52
C LYS A 7 1.65 39.95 -5.22
N MET A 8 2.64 40.36 -5.04
CA MET A 8 3.70 40.10 -5.65
C MET A 8 4.32 39.00 -5.04
N GLY A 9 4.09 37.95 -4.85
CA GLY A 9 4.70 36.86 -4.22
C GLY A 9 4.90 35.71 -5.16
N ARG A 10 5.36 34.58 -4.67
CA ARG A 10 5.45 33.42 -5.37
C ARG A 10 4.13 32.98 -5.83
N PRO A 11 3.99 32.29 -6.95
CA PRO A 11 2.73 31.75 -7.41
C PRO A 11 2.18 30.79 -6.37
N THR A 12 0.88 30.80 -6.20
CA THR A 12 0.23 29.93 -5.24
C THR A 12 -0.24 28.70 -5.95
N ILE A 13 -0.08 27.56 -5.29
CA ILE A 13 -0.56 26.32 -5.83
C ILE A 13 -1.87 25.99 -5.14
N ASP A 14 -2.86 25.71 -5.95
CA ASP A 14 -4.15 25.36 -5.43
C ASP A 14 -4.24 23.84 -5.37
N PHE A 15 -4.29 23.30 -4.18
CA PHE A 15 -4.43 21.86 -4.00
C PHE A 15 -5.92 21.55 -3.95
N ASP A 16 -6.45 21.08 -5.07
CA ASP A 16 -7.84 20.69 -5.13
C ASP A 16 -8.06 19.53 -4.15
N GLU A 17 -8.93 19.72 -3.22
CA GLU A 17 -9.11 18.74 -2.14
C GLU A 17 -9.55 17.38 -2.65
N LYS A 18 -10.44 17.36 -3.63
CA LYS A 18 -10.90 16.10 -4.15
C LYS A 18 -9.77 15.34 -4.80
N THR A 19 -8.99 16.01 -5.63
CA THR A 19 -7.87 15.40 -6.31
C THR A 19 -6.82 14.94 -5.29
N PHE A 20 -6.57 15.76 -4.27
CA PHE A 20 -5.62 15.39 -3.23
C PHE A 20 -6.07 14.09 -2.55
N ASN A 21 -7.33 14.00 -2.20
CA ASN A 21 -7.83 12.81 -1.53
C ASN A 21 -7.85 11.59 -2.45
N ASP A 22 -8.07 11.79 -3.72
CA ASP A 22 -8.00 10.69 -4.68
C ASP A 22 -6.56 10.15 -4.72
N LEU A 23 -5.58 11.04 -4.74
CA LEU A 23 -4.18 10.62 -4.77
C LEU A 23 -3.79 9.94 -3.47
N ILE A 24 -4.28 10.45 -2.35
CA ILE A 24 -4.03 9.81 -1.05
C ILE A 24 -4.64 8.40 -1.06
N GLY A 25 -5.86 8.29 -1.58
CA GLY A 25 -6.52 6.99 -1.65
C GLY A 25 -5.77 5.98 -2.50
N LEU A 26 -5.05 6.47 -3.51
CA LEU A 26 -4.25 5.61 -4.36
C LEU A 26 -2.92 5.25 -3.72
N GLY A 27 -2.58 5.86 -2.61
CA GLY A 27 -1.33 5.56 -1.93
C GLY A 27 -0.14 6.35 -2.44
N CYS A 28 -0.40 7.48 -3.08
CA CYS A 28 0.69 8.29 -3.61
C CYS A 28 1.51 8.91 -2.49
N SER A 29 2.81 8.97 -2.70
CA SER A 29 3.70 9.58 -1.72
C SER A 29 3.59 11.10 -1.76
N GLN A 30 4.22 11.74 -0.80
CA GLN A 30 4.23 13.19 -0.73
C GLN A 30 4.87 13.77 -1.99
N GLU A 31 5.95 13.16 -2.44
CA GLU A 31 6.64 13.61 -3.64
C GLU A 31 5.78 13.44 -4.88
N GLU A 32 5.06 12.34 -4.96
CA GLU A 32 4.19 12.12 -6.11
C GLU A 32 3.05 13.10 -6.16
N ILE A 33 2.50 13.42 -5.01
CA ILE A 33 1.43 14.39 -4.94
C ILE A 33 1.96 15.77 -5.32
N CYS A 34 3.14 16.12 -4.82
CA CYS A 34 3.75 17.41 -5.16
C CYS A 34 4.03 17.48 -6.65
N TRP A 35 4.46 16.37 -7.22
CA TRP A 35 4.72 16.35 -8.65
C TRP A 35 3.44 16.58 -9.45
N PHE A 36 2.35 16.04 -8.96
CA PHE A 36 1.07 16.15 -9.65
C PHE A 36 0.55 17.58 -9.66
N PHE A 37 0.70 18.28 -8.56
CA PHE A 37 0.21 19.65 -8.47
C PHE A 37 1.30 20.63 -8.92
N ARG A 38 0.98 21.45 -9.90
CA ARG A 38 1.93 22.38 -10.44
C ARG A 38 1.36 23.79 -10.39
N ASP A 39 2.24 24.75 -10.29
CA ASP A 39 1.81 26.12 -10.30
C ASP A 39 1.58 26.54 -11.76
N ASN A 40 1.19 27.78 -11.96
CA ASN A 40 0.90 28.25 -13.30
C ASN A 40 2.15 28.45 -14.14
N THR A 41 3.33 28.24 -13.60
CA THR A 41 4.56 28.24 -14.38
C THR A 41 4.99 26.83 -14.72
N GLY A 42 4.23 25.82 -14.27
CA GLY A 42 4.57 24.44 -14.53
C GLY A 42 5.48 23.81 -13.53
N LYS A 43 5.82 24.53 -12.46
CA LYS A 43 6.72 24.00 -11.46
C LYS A 43 5.96 23.21 -10.41
N SER A 44 6.53 22.10 -10.02
CA SER A 44 5.90 21.22 -9.01
C SER A 44 5.78 21.90 -7.67
N ALA A 45 4.82 21.46 -6.89
CA ALA A 45 4.65 21.96 -5.54
C ALA A 45 5.83 21.51 -4.69
N ASN A 46 6.07 22.27 -3.64
CA ASN A 46 7.12 21.95 -2.70
C ASN A 46 6.51 21.16 -1.54
N ILE A 47 7.27 20.24 -1.00
CA ILE A 47 6.79 19.39 0.10
C ILE A 47 6.36 20.24 1.29
N ASP A 48 7.10 21.30 1.58
CA ASP A 48 6.73 22.18 2.69
C ASP A 48 5.40 22.85 2.46
N THR A 49 5.15 23.23 1.20
CA THR A 49 3.89 23.88 0.85
C THR A 49 2.74 22.90 1.04
N LEU A 50 2.92 21.67 0.63
CA LEU A 50 1.91 20.65 0.81
C LEU A 50 1.68 20.39 2.28
N SER A 51 2.74 20.29 3.05
CA SER A 51 2.62 20.04 4.48
C SER A 51 1.86 21.15 5.19
N ARG A 52 2.14 22.39 4.82
CA ARG A 52 1.43 23.51 5.43
C ARG A 52 -0.04 23.51 5.03
N TRP A 53 -0.32 23.15 3.79
CA TRP A 53 -1.69 23.05 3.32
C TRP A 53 -2.46 21.99 4.11
N CYS A 54 -1.84 20.82 4.32
CA CYS A 54 -2.46 19.76 5.09
C CYS A 54 -2.74 20.20 6.52
N LYS A 55 -1.81 20.92 7.11
CA LYS A 55 -1.98 21.35 8.48
C LYS A 55 -3.13 22.35 8.59
N ARG A 56 -3.24 23.24 7.63
CA ARG A 56 -4.33 24.21 7.63
C ARG A 56 -5.68 23.56 7.36
N LYS A 57 -5.68 22.58 6.44
CA LYS A 57 -6.93 21.99 6.00
C LYS A 57 -7.48 20.96 6.97
N TYR A 58 -6.59 20.11 7.49
CA TYR A 58 -7.00 18.98 8.29
C TYR A 58 -6.52 19.04 9.75
N ASP A 59 -5.74 20.06 10.06
CA ASP A 59 -5.18 20.21 11.39
C ASP A 59 -4.34 19.01 11.79
N MET A 60 -3.66 18.43 10.85
CA MET A 60 -2.74 17.32 11.12
C MET A 60 -1.64 17.31 10.09
N THR A 61 -0.56 16.61 10.36
CA THR A 61 0.54 16.55 9.43
C THR A 61 0.16 15.63 8.27
N PHE A 62 0.94 15.73 7.18
CA PHE A 62 0.69 14.85 6.06
C PHE A 62 0.81 13.40 6.48
N GLN A 63 1.81 13.08 7.29
CA GLN A 63 2.02 11.70 7.73
C GLN A 63 0.83 11.18 8.53
N GLU A 64 0.26 11.99 9.38
CA GLU A 64 -0.89 11.59 10.17
C GLU A 64 -2.10 11.36 9.27
N TYR A 65 -2.32 12.26 8.34
CA TYR A 65 -3.44 12.14 7.42
C TYR A 65 -3.28 10.91 6.53
N TYR A 66 -2.07 10.70 6.06
CA TYR A 66 -1.78 9.55 5.20
C TYR A 66 -1.97 8.24 5.98
N ARG A 67 -1.56 8.22 7.24
CA ARG A 67 -1.72 7.01 8.03
C ARG A 67 -3.19 6.62 8.14
N GLN A 68 -4.06 7.60 8.25
CA GLN A 68 -5.48 7.34 8.38
C GLN A 68 -6.15 7.01 7.05
N ASN A 69 -5.72 7.62 5.98
CA ASN A 69 -6.42 7.55 4.71
C ASN A 69 -5.64 6.98 3.54
N GLY A 70 -4.34 6.83 3.70
CA GLY A 70 -3.48 6.50 2.57
C GLY A 70 -3.71 5.11 2.01
N GLY A 71 -3.82 5.05 0.72
CA GLY A 71 -3.93 3.79 0.01
C GLY A 71 -5.23 3.04 0.21
N MET A 72 -6.21 3.65 0.84
CA MET A 72 -7.45 2.94 1.11
C MET A 72 -8.19 2.55 -0.15
N ALA A 73 -8.30 3.50 -1.09
CA ALA A 73 -9.01 3.22 -2.33
C ALA A 73 -8.27 2.12 -3.11
N LEU A 74 -6.96 2.19 -3.12
CA LEU A 74 -6.16 1.20 -3.82
C LEU A 74 -6.32 -0.18 -3.19
N LYS A 75 -6.28 -0.23 -1.87
CA LYS A 75 -6.44 -1.51 -1.18
C LYS A 75 -7.79 -2.14 -1.48
N VAL A 76 -8.84 -1.32 -1.47
CA VAL A 76 -10.17 -1.83 -1.77
C VAL A 76 -10.25 -2.31 -3.21
N ALA A 77 -9.65 -1.55 -4.13
CA ALA A 77 -9.68 -1.92 -5.54
C ALA A 77 -8.93 -3.24 -5.76
N ILE A 78 -7.77 -3.39 -5.13
CA ILE A 78 -6.99 -4.61 -5.26
C ILE A 78 -7.78 -5.79 -4.72
N ARG A 79 -8.36 -5.65 -3.54
CA ARG A 79 -9.14 -6.73 -2.95
C ARG A 79 -10.32 -7.12 -3.83
N ARG A 80 -10.99 -6.12 -4.39
CA ARG A 80 -12.13 -6.37 -5.24
C ARG A 80 -11.71 -7.12 -6.50
N ASN A 81 -10.59 -6.71 -7.08
CA ASN A 81 -10.09 -7.35 -8.28
C ASN A 81 -9.63 -8.78 -8.01
N GLN A 82 -8.98 -9.00 -6.88
CA GLN A 82 -8.56 -10.34 -6.50
C GLN A 82 -9.76 -11.24 -6.28
N LEU A 83 -10.78 -10.72 -5.63
CA LEU A 83 -11.97 -11.47 -5.38
C LEU A 83 -12.68 -11.83 -6.69
N ALA A 84 -12.76 -10.89 -7.60
CA ALA A 84 -13.38 -11.15 -8.89
C ALA A 84 -12.56 -12.17 -9.68
N LEU A 85 -11.25 -12.06 -9.63
CA LEU A 85 -10.39 -12.97 -10.36
C LEU A 85 -10.46 -14.38 -9.77
N SER A 86 -10.66 -14.50 -8.48
CA SER A 86 -10.70 -15.80 -7.83
C SER A 86 -11.83 -16.68 -8.36
N LYS A 87 -12.82 -16.08 -8.98
CA LYS A 87 -13.92 -16.85 -9.55
C LYS A 87 -13.50 -17.60 -10.79
N LYS A 88 -12.41 -17.17 -11.41
CA LYS A 88 -11.93 -17.80 -12.62
C LYS A 88 -10.56 -18.40 -12.49
N SER A 89 -9.84 -18.08 -11.45
CA SER A 89 -8.46 -18.49 -11.29
C SER A 89 -8.30 -19.30 -10.02
N ALA A 90 -7.96 -20.57 -10.17
CA ALA A 90 -7.71 -21.41 -9.01
C ALA A 90 -6.55 -20.87 -8.20
N ALA A 91 -5.52 -20.37 -8.89
CA ALA A 91 -4.36 -19.83 -8.18
C ALA A 91 -4.74 -18.67 -7.28
N MET A 92 -5.60 -17.77 -7.79
CA MET A 92 -6.02 -16.64 -6.98
C MET A 92 -6.93 -17.08 -5.84
N ALA A 93 -7.78 -18.07 -6.07
CA ALA A 93 -8.64 -18.58 -5.03
C ALA A 93 -7.82 -19.19 -3.90
N ILE A 94 -6.78 -19.94 -4.25
CA ILE A 94 -5.89 -20.52 -3.27
C ILE A 94 -5.14 -19.44 -2.51
N PHE A 95 -4.65 -18.45 -3.23
CA PHE A 95 -3.93 -17.35 -2.61
C PHE A 95 -4.81 -16.64 -1.58
N LEU A 96 -6.05 -16.34 -1.94
CA LEU A 96 -6.95 -15.66 -1.02
C LEU A 96 -7.30 -16.56 0.16
N GLY A 97 -7.48 -17.85 -0.09
CA GLY A 97 -7.77 -18.78 1.00
C GLY A 97 -6.65 -18.83 2.01
N LYS A 98 -5.42 -18.87 1.52
CA LYS A 98 -4.27 -18.92 2.42
C LYS A 98 -4.10 -17.63 3.20
N ASN A 99 -4.34 -16.51 2.55
CA ASN A 99 -4.09 -15.23 3.19
C ASN A 99 -5.21 -14.71 4.09
N TYR A 100 -6.44 -15.08 3.78
CA TYR A 100 -7.56 -14.54 4.55
C TYR A 100 -8.31 -15.57 5.37
N LEU A 101 -8.19 -16.84 5.01
CA LEU A 101 -8.92 -17.89 5.71
C LEU A 101 -8.02 -18.87 6.44
N GLY A 102 -6.73 -18.65 6.38
CA GLY A 102 -5.80 -19.53 7.07
C GLY A 102 -5.66 -20.92 6.48
N GLN A 103 -6.07 -21.08 5.23
CA GLN A 103 -5.98 -22.38 4.59
C GLN A 103 -4.54 -22.74 4.29
N ARG A 104 -4.23 -24.02 4.34
CA ARG A 104 -2.88 -24.50 4.10
C ARG A 104 -2.90 -25.74 3.26
N ASP A 105 -1.76 -26.01 2.66
CA ASP A 105 -1.60 -27.24 1.91
C ASP A 105 -1.31 -28.34 2.90
N ASN A 106 -2.02 -29.44 2.78
CA ASN A 106 -1.78 -30.56 3.66
C ASN A 106 -0.39 -31.12 3.50
N ILE A 107 0.08 -31.11 2.30
CA ILE A 107 1.41 -31.63 2.03
C ILE A 107 2.43 -30.86 2.81
N GLU A 108 2.25 -29.58 2.85
CA GLU A 108 3.16 -28.74 3.55
C GLU A 108 3.18 -29.06 5.03
N VAL A 109 2.01 -29.28 5.57
CA VAL A 109 1.90 -29.59 6.97
C VAL A 109 2.57 -30.94 7.27
N GLU A 110 2.40 -31.87 6.41
CA GLU A 110 3.04 -33.14 6.62
C GLU A 110 4.54 -33.04 6.60
N HIS A 111 5.04 -32.28 5.67
CA HIS A 111 6.46 -32.14 5.60
C HIS A 111 6.97 -31.54 6.88
N ASN A 112 6.29 -30.60 7.34
CA ASN A 112 6.74 -29.96 8.53
C ASN A 112 6.62 -30.89 9.70
N ALA A 113 5.68 -31.68 9.64
CA ALA A 113 5.46 -32.60 10.73
C ALA A 113 6.62 -33.50 10.95
N GLN A 114 7.23 -33.88 9.90
CA GLN A 114 8.21 -34.85 10.13
C GLN A 114 9.42 -34.23 10.11
N ASN A 115 9.27 -33.16 10.13
CA ASN A 115 10.18 -32.46 9.94
C ASN A 115 10.29 -32.69 8.83
N GLY A 116 9.23 -32.87 8.58
CA GLY A 116 8.75 -33.08 7.51
C GLY A 116 9.66 -34.04 6.93
N ILE A 117 9.84 -33.80 5.74
CA ILE A 117 10.74 -34.60 5.07
C ILE A 117 12.01 -34.54 5.75
N LEU A 118 12.31 -33.44 6.23
CA LEU A 118 13.52 -33.23 6.86
C LEU A 118 13.58 -34.13 8.01
N GLY A 119 12.53 -34.19 8.76
CA GLY A 119 12.48 -35.05 9.88
C GLY A 119 12.64 -36.49 9.44
N ASP A 120 12.02 -36.82 8.36
CA ASP A 120 12.10 -38.15 7.84
C ASP A 120 13.50 -38.48 7.43
N LEU A 121 14.13 -37.56 6.76
CA LEU A 121 15.47 -37.77 6.32
C LEU A 121 16.38 -37.94 7.50
N ILE A 122 16.22 -37.13 8.48
CA ILE A 122 17.01 -37.24 9.66
C ILE A 122 16.76 -38.54 10.33
N GLY A 123 15.51 -38.92 10.41
CA GLY A 123 15.17 -40.18 11.00
C GLY A 123 15.81 -41.34 10.27
N ALA A 124 15.76 -41.30 8.97
CA ALA A 124 16.31 -42.35 8.17
C ALA A 124 17.83 -42.43 8.34
N LEU A 125 18.44 -41.29 8.39
CA LEU A 125 19.87 -41.23 8.57
C LEU A 125 20.25 -41.78 9.93
N ASN A 126 19.51 -41.42 10.92
CA ASN A 126 19.81 -41.90 12.24
C ASN A 126 19.63 -43.40 12.33
N LYS A 127 18.65 -43.92 11.63
CA LYS A 127 18.41 -45.31 11.63
C LYS A 127 19.54 -46.03 10.97
N ALA A 128 20.01 -45.48 9.88
CA ALA A 128 21.11 -46.07 9.18
C ALA A 128 22.33 -46.12 10.07
N LYS A 129 22.53 -45.08 10.84
CA LYS A 129 23.65 -45.07 11.71
C LYS A 129 23.41 -46.03 12.86
N GLY A 130 22.25 -46.08 13.34
CA GLY A 130 21.94 -46.98 14.42
C GLY A 130 22.13 -48.40 14.04
N ASN A 131 22.08 -48.73 12.81
CA ASN A 131 22.23 -50.07 12.38
C ASN A 131 23.67 -50.49 12.28
N LYS A 132 24.55 -49.59 12.56
CA LYS A 132 25.94 -49.96 12.52
C LYS A 132 26.54 -50.22 13.86
#